data_6b7a446e9be2c6f198dff2206a778edb
#
_entry.id   6b7a446e9be2c6f198dff2206a778edb
#
_cell.length_a   1.000
_cell.length_b   1.000
_cell.length_c   1.000
_cell.angle_alpha   90.00
_cell.angle_beta   90.00
_cell.angle_gamma   90.00
#
_symmetry.space_group_name_H-M   'P 1'
#
loop_
_entity.id
_entity.type
_entity.pdbx_description
1 polymer ?
#
loop_
_entity_poly.entity_id
_entity_poly.type
_entity_poly.pdbx_seq_one_letter_code
_entity_poly.pdbx_strand_id
1 'polypeptide(L)'
;WMMCENPFFESEQNFHWEREYRGSKLGDKIRIIPRQPTQQEVHEVMSQVDCGVFPSRAEGWNLELLEMMSCGKHVIATEYSAHTEFCNSDNCRLVSIDETEPAEDGVWFFGQGEWAKIGDKQIDQIADHMKAIHELKQKDELKINQEGIETAKKFSWDNAAKEIVNAL
;
A
#
# COMPACT_ATOMS: atom_id res chain seq x y z
N TRP A 1 -7.45 -9.01 2.97
CA TRP A 1 -8.51 -8.01 3.01
C TRP A 1 -8.22 -6.96 1.95
N MET A 2 -9.24 -6.53 1.25
CA MET A 2 -9.10 -5.51 0.20
C MET A 2 -10.13 -4.40 0.46
N MET A 3 -9.64 -3.16 0.58
CA MET A 3 -10.46 -1.97 0.63
C MET A 3 -10.29 -1.26 -0.72
N CYS A 4 -11.16 -1.55 -1.67
CA CYS A 4 -11.03 -1.15 -3.07
C CYS A 4 -12.27 -0.41 -3.62
N GLU A 5 -13.11 0.12 -2.75
CA GLU A 5 -14.23 0.94 -3.19
C GLU A 5 -13.72 2.25 -3.80
N ASN A 6 -14.10 2.52 -5.04
CA ASN A 6 -13.79 3.79 -5.70
C ASN A 6 -15.01 4.71 -5.63
N PRO A 7 -14.95 5.83 -4.88
CA PRO A 7 -16.08 6.73 -4.72
C PRO A 7 -16.42 7.52 -5.98
N PHE A 8 -15.55 7.52 -6.99
CA PHE A 8 -15.76 8.19 -8.28
C PHE A 8 -16.44 7.29 -9.32
N PHE A 9 -16.59 6.02 -9.03
CA PHE A 9 -17.28 5.07 -9.89
C PHE A 9 -18.70 4.80 -9.38
N GLU A 10 -19.61 4.59 -10.31
CA GLU A 10 -20.95 4.14 -9.98
C GLU A 10 -20.94 2.75 -9.32
N SER A 11 -22.01 2.44 -8.59
CA SER A 11 -22.15 1.19 -7.81
C SER A 11 -21.91 -0.09 -8.64
N GLU A 12 -22.22 -0.07 -9.94
CA GLU A 12 -22.03 -1.20 -10.85
C GLU A 12 -20.56 -1.56 -11.06
N GLN A 13 -19.66 -0.57 -11.07
CA GLN A 13 -18.22 -0.82 -11.25
C GLN A 13 -17.57 -1.38 -9.98
N ASN A 14 -18.00 -0.91 -8.81
CA ASN A 14 -17.56 -1.48 -7.54
C ASN A 14 -18.02 -2.94 -7.40
N PHE A 15 -19.26 -3.24 -7.84
CA PHE A 15 -19.77 -4.61 -7.92
C PHE A 15 -18.98 -5.49 -8.89
N HIS A 16 -18.46 -4.91 -9.99
CA HIS A 16 -17.62 -5.62 -10.95
C HIS A 16 -16.31 -6.10 -10.30
N TRP A 17 -15.61 -5.24 -9.57
CA TRP A 17 -14.39 -5.59 -8.84
C TRP A 17 -14.64 -6.70 -7.81
N GLU A 18 -15.70 -6.58 -7.02
CA GLU A 18 -16.06 -7.62 -6.05
C GLU A 18 -16.29 -8.96 -6.73
N ARG A 19 -17.00 -8.98 -7.86
CA ARG A 19 -17.25 -10.19 -8.63
C ARG A 19 -15.96 -10.81 -9.17
N GLU A 20 -15.04 -10.01 -9.71
CA GLU A 20 -13.76 -10.48 -10.24
C GLU A 20 -12.91 -11.14 -9.13
N TYR A 21 -12.80 -10.50 -7.97
CA TYR A 21 -12.04 -11.04 -6.86
C TYR A 21 -12.68 -12.29 -6.26
N ARG A 22 -13.98 -12.29 -6.03
CA ARG A 22 -14.70 -13.46 -5.50
C ARG A 22 -14.76 -14.61 -6.50
N GLY A 23 -14.80 -14.32 -7.80
CA GLY A 23 -14.74 -15.30 -8.88
C GLY A 23 -13.34 -15.88 -9.15
N SER A 24 -12.31 -15.31 -8.53
CA SER A 24 -10.94 -15.79 -8.67
C SER A 24 -10.72 -17.14 -7.96
N LYS A 25 -9.57 -17.79 -8.23
CA LYS A 25 -9.15 -19.02 -7.51
C LYS A 25 -9.02 -18.83 -5.99
N LEU A 26 -8.91 -17.58 -5.52
CA LEU A 26 -8.83 -17.26 -4.10
C LEU A 26 -10.20 -17.26 -3.40
N GLY A 27 -11.28 -16.99 -4.15
CA GLY A 27 -12.66 -17.11 -3.67
C GLY A 27 -12.88 -16.51 -2.29
N ASP A 28 -13.33 -17.33 -1.34
CA ASP A 28 -13.64 -16.93 0.05
C ASP A 28 -12.41 -16.50 0.88
N LYS A 29 -11.19 -16.67 0.36
CA LYS A 29 -9.97 -16.13 1.00
C LYS A 29 -9.83 -14.63 0.84
N ILE A 30 -10.57 -14.04 -0.09
CA ILE A 30 -10.62 -12.60 -0.27
C ILE A 30 -11.79 -12.03 0.52
N ARG A 31 -11.50 -11.09 1.41
CA ARG A 31 -12.49 -10.29 2.12
C ARG A 31 -12.46 -8.86 1.59
N ILE A 32 -13.55 -8.44 0.98
CA ILE A 32 -13.76 -7.05 0.58
C ILE A 32 -14.24 -6.25 1.79
N ILE A 33 -13.56 -5.18 2.08
CA ILE A 33 -13.89 -4.25 3.17
C ILE A 33 -14.45 -2.99 2.52
N PRO A 34 -15.65 -2.54 2.88
CA PRO A 34 -16.20 -1.28 2.40
C PRO A 34 -15.35 -0.11 2.91
N ARG A 35 -15.44 1.03 2.23
CA ARG A 35 -14.81 2.27 2.67
C ARG A 35 -15.23 2.58 4.10
N GLN A 36 -14.25 2.90 4.93
CA GLN A 36 -14.48 3.29 6.31
C GLN A 36 -14.69 4.80 6.40
N PRO A 37 -15.74 5.27 7.09
CA PRO A 37 -16.10 6.69 7.12
C PRO A 37 -15.20 7.54 8.02
N THR A 38 -14.49 6.92 8.98
CA THR A 38 -13.65 7.62 9.94
C THR A 38 -12.25 7.02 10.03
N GLN A 39 -11.27 7.85 10.39
CA GLN A 39 -9.90 7.40 10.65
C GLN A 39 -9.80 6.34 11.75
N GLN A 40 -10.69 6.40 12.74
CA GLN A 40 -10.77 5.40 13.80
C GLN A 40 -11.12 4.02 13.23
N GLU A 41 -12.10 3.93 12.34
CA GLU A 41 -12.51 2.68 11.71
C GLU A 41 -11.44 2.16 10.74
N VAL A 42 -10.73 3.05 10.02
CA VAL A 42 -9.56 2.68 9.21
C VAL A 42 -8.49 2.05 10.10
N HIS A 43 -8.16 2.68 11.23
CA HIS A 43 -7.21 2.15 12.19
C HIS A 43 -7.64 0.78 12.74
N GLU A 44 -8.92 0.57 13.04
CA GLU A 44 -9.45 -0.71 13.49
C GLU A 44 -9.26 -1.81 12.45
N VAL A 45 -9.47 -1.52 11.17
CA VAL A 45 -9.19 -2.46 10.07
C VAL A 45 -7.69 -2.76 9.99
N MET A 46 -6.85 -1.72 9.95
CA MET A 46 -5.39 -1.87 9.86
C MET A 46 -4.80 -2.64 11.04
N SER A 47 -5.36 -2.46 12.22
CA SER A 47 -4.90 -3.15 13.45
C SER A 47 -5.13 -4.67 13.41
N GLN A 48 -6.09 -5.15 12.64
CA GLN A 48 -6.46 -6.56 12.55
C GLN A 48 -5.66 -7.34 11.50
N VAL A 49 -4.88 -6.67 10.66
CA VAL A 49 -4.07 -7.32 9.62
C VAL A 49 -2.60 -7.39 10.03
N ASP A 50 -1.83 -8.22 9.36
CA ASP A 50 -0.41 -8.43 9.66
C ASP A 50 0.49 -7.57 8.77
N CYS A 51 0.03 -7.29 7.55
CA CYS A 51 0.81 -6.61 6.53
C CYS A 51 -0.08 -5.83 5.57
N GLY A 52 0.37 -4.64 5.16
CA GLY A 52 -0.16 -3.90 4.02
C GLY A 52 0.61 -4.21 2.74
N VAL A 53 -0.08 -4.26 1.60
CA VAL A 53 0.54 -4.51 0.29
C VAL A 53 0.14 -3.38 -0.65
N PHE A 54 1.14 -2.63 -1.11
CA PHE A 54 0.99 -1.40 -1.90
C PHE A 54 1.75 -1.52 -3.24
N PRO A 55 1.22 -2.29 -4.20
CA PRO A 55 1.87 -2.51 -5.50
C PRO A 55 1.55 -1.38 -6.48
N SER A 56 1.67 -0.14 -6.04
CA SER A 56 1.32 1.03 -6.83
C SER A 56 2.32 1.24 -7.97
N ARG A 57 1.83 1.63 -9.12
CA ARG A 57 2.68 1.98 -10.27
C ARG A 57 3.24 3.40 -10.17
N ALA A 58 2.56 4.28 -9.45
CA ALA A 58 3.01 5.60 -9.03
C ALA A 58 2.12 6.13 -7.92
N GLU A 59 2.68 6.95 -7.06
CA GLU A 59 1.97 7.60 -5.95
C GLU A 59 2.45 9.05 -5.80
N GLY A 60 1.54 9.93 -5.39
CA GLY A 60 1.88 11.25 -4.91
C GLY A 60 2.50 11.24 -3.51
N TRP A 61 2.01 10.33 -2.64
CA TRP A 61 2.55 10.12 -1.29
C TRP A 61 2.25 8.72 -0.74
N ASN A 62 1.01 8.24 -0.79
CA ASN A 62 0.49 7.01 -0.20
C ASN A 62 0.36 7.10 1.33
N LEU A 63 -0.63 7.85 1.79
CA LEU A 63 -0.90 8.03 3.23
C LEU A 63 -1.23 6.69 3.91
N GLU A 64 -1.95 5.81 3.24
CA GLU A 64 -2.36 4.51 3.76
C GLU A 64 -1.16 3.62 4.11
N LEU A 65 -0.07 3.75 3.35
CA LEU A 65 1.17 3.03 3.66
C LEU A 65 1.80 3.56 4.96
N LEU A 66 1.88 4.89 5.14
CA LEU A 66 2.36 5.49 6.37
C LEU A 66 1.46 5.19 7.57
N GLU A 67 0.15 5.16 7.38
CA GLU A 67 -0.81 4.76 8.41
C GLU A 67 -0.61 3.30 8.83
N MET A 68 -0.36 2.39 7.89
CA MET A 68 0.00 0.99 8.20
C MET A 68 1.31 0.91 8.99
N MET A 69 2.33 1.68 8.60
CA MET A 69 3.59 1.77 9.36
C MET A 69 3.35 2.31 10.77
N SER A 70 2.50 3.33 10.94
CA SER A 70 2.17 3.89 12.25
C SER A 70 1.49 2.88 13.18
N CYS A 71 0.73 1.94 12.61
CA CYS A 71 0.14 0.82 13.33
C CYS A 71 1.15 -0.30 13.65
N GLY A 72 2.43 -0.12 13.33
CA GLY A 72 3.48 -1.12 13.55
C GLY A 72 3.37 -2.35 12.65
N LYS A 73 2.64 -2.25 11.56
CA LYS A 73 2.44 -3.34 10.61
C LYS A 73 3.56 -3.41 9.59
N HIS A 74 3.86 -4.61 9.13
CA HIS A 74 4.75 -4.78 7.98
C HIS A 74 4.10 -4.22 6.73
N VAL A 75 4.92 -3.70 5.82
CA VAL A 75 4.47 -3.20 4.53
C VAL A 75 5.32 -3.76 3.40
N ILE A 76 4.68 -4.01 2.27
CA ILE A 76 5.30 -4.40 1.00
C ILE A 76 4.92 -3.30 0.02
N ALA A 77 5.90 -2.66 -0.62
CA ALA A 77 5.63 -1.56 -1.54
C ALA A 77 6.61 -1.55 -2.71
N THR A 78 6.18 -1.03 -3.85
CA THR A 78 7.05 -0.76 -4.99
C THR A 78 8.09 0.30 -4.65
N GLU A 79 9.35 0.06 -5.00
CA GLU A 79 10.46 1.00 -4.86
C GLU A 79 10.42 2.03 -6.01
N TYR A 80 9.36 2.85 -6.00
CA TYR A 80 9.13 3.82 -7.06
C TYR A 80 8.30 5.02 -6.58
N SER A 81 8.50 6.17 -7.23
CA SER A 81 7.82 7.45 -6.94
C SER A 81 7.88 7.84 -5.45
N ALA A 82 6.81 8.36 -4.86
CA ALA A 82 6.81 8.85 -3.49
C ALA A 82 7.19 7.80 -2.42
N HIS A 83 7.03 6.51 -2.68
CA HIS A 83 7.48 5.49 -1.75
C HIS A 83 8.97 5.60 -1.43
N THR A 84 9.81 6.01 -2.39
CA THR A 84 11.26 6.15 -2.19
C THR A 84 11.66 7.25 -1.21
N GLU A 85 10.75 8.17 -0.88
CA GLU A 85 11.00 9.24 0.10
C GLU A 85 11.05 8.74 1.54
N PHE A 86 10.35 7.64 1.84
CA PHE A 86 10.23 7.16 3.22
C PHE A 86 10.35 5.65 3.39
N CYS A 87 10.25 4.86 2.31
CA CYS A 87 10.46 3.41 2.35
C CYS A 87 11.93 3.05 2.11
N ASN A 88 12.44 2.13 2.91
CA ASN A 88 13.76 1.53 2.76
C ASN A 88 13.74 0.09 3.28
N SER A 89 14.86 -0.64 3.15
CA SER A 89 14.96 -2.05 3.54
C SER A 89 14.71 -2.34 5.03
N ASP A 90 14.81 -1.34 5.91
CA ASP A 90 14.65 -1.52 7.34
C ASP A 90 13.18 -1.43 7.76
N ASN A 91 12.38 -0.61 7.06
CA ASN A 91 10.98 -0.35 7.39
C ASN A 91 9.96 -0.96 6.42
N CYS A 92 10.40 -1.41 5.24
CA CYS A 92 9.54 -1.90 4.16
C CYS A 92 10.17 -3.08 3.41
N ARG A 93 9.37 -4.01 2.94
CA ARG A 93 9.78 -5.01 1.96
C ARG A 93 9.59 -4.41 0.58
N LEU A 94 10.70 -3.99 -0.03
CA LEU A 94 10.70 -3.30 -1.31
C LEU A 94 10.54 -4.27 -2.47
N VAL A 95 9.71 -3.87 -3.43
CA VAL A 95 9.54 -4.53 -4.72
C VAL A 95 10.30 -3.71 -5.76
N SER A 96 11.39 -4.25 -6.28
CA SER A 96 12.27 -3.53 -7.20
C SER A 96 11.58 -3.23 -8.53
N ILE A 97 11.75 -2.02 -9.03
CA ILE A 97 11.24 -1.60 -10.33
C ILE A 97 12.43 -1.47 -11.29
N ASP A 98 12.44 -2.29 -12.33
CA ASP A 98 13.53 -2.32 -13.32
C ASP A 98 13.20 -1.46 -14.56
N GLU A 99 11.92 -1.33 -14.87
CA GLU A 99 11.45 -0.64 -16.07
C GLU A 99 10.27 0.27 -15.73
N THR A 100 10.13 1.31 -16.54
CA THR A 100 8.95 2.19 -16.53
C THR A 100 8.22 2.10 -17.86
N GLU A 101 6.99 2.59 -17.89
CA GLU A 101 6.17 2.71 -19.09
C GLU A 101 5.42 4.04 -19.07
N PRO A 102 5.02 4.60 -20.23
CA PRO A 102 4.27 5.84 -20.28
C PRO A 102 3.02 5.78 -19.40
N ALA A 103 2.75 6.84 -18.63
CA ALA A 103 1.55 6.97 -17.82
C ALA A 103 0.35 7.23 -18.76
N GLU A 104 -0.39 6.16 -19.09
CA GLU A 104 -1.52 6.23 -20.02
C GLU A 104 -2.66 5.33 -19.55
N ASP A 105 -3.82 5.92 -19.29
CA ASP A 105 -5.06 5.21 -18.95
C ASP A 105 -6.25 5.60 -19.85
N GLY A 106 -6.04 6.55 -20.75
CA GLY A 106 -7.06 7.05 -21.65
C GLY A 106 -8.12 7.94 -21.01
N VAL A 107 -8.01 8.25 -19.71
CA VAL A 107 -8.96 9.07 -18.94
C VAL A 107 -8.28 10.29 -18.34
N TRP A 108 -7.24 10.09 -17.53
CA TRP A 108 -6.51 11.13 -16.79
C TRP A 108 -5.07 11.31 -17.27
N PHE A 109 -4.47 10.24 -17.77
CA PHE A 109 -3.09 10.20 -18.20
C PHE A 109 -3.01 9.81 -19.67
N PHE A 110 -2.26 10.59 -20.44
CA PHE A 110 -2.11 10.46 -21.89
C PHE A 110 -0.62 10.45 -22.28
N GLY A 111 0.23 9.78 -21.48
CA GLY A 111 1.67 9.70 -21.70
C GLY A 111 2.48 10.83 -21.05
N GLN A 112 1.89 11.65 -20.18
CA GLN A 112 2.62 12.68 -19.43
C GLN A 112 3.26 12.07 -18.19
N GLY A 113 4.50 11.64 -18.27
CA GLY A 113 5.21 10.98 -17.19
C GLY A 113 5.24 9.47 -17.36
N GLU A 114 5.73 8.79 -16.34
CA GLU A 114 5.99 7.37 -16.38
C GLU A 114 5.42 6.67 -15.15
N TRP A 115 5.01 5.43 -15.35
CA TRP A 115 4.60 4.50 -14.30
C TRP A 115 5.61 3.36 -14.16
N ALA A 116 5.74 2.83 -12.96
CA ALA A 116 6.44 1.57 -12.74
C ALA A 116 5.78 0.47 -13.56
N LYS A 117 6.58 -0.28 -14.31
CA LYS A 117 6.12 -1.48 -15.01
C LYS A 117 6.13 -2.65 -14.05
N ILE A 118 4.95 -3.20 -13.79
CA ILE A 118 4.76 -4.36 -12.92
C ILE A 118 4.53 -5.58 -13.80
N GLY A 119 5.51 -6.48 -13.82
CA GLY A 119 5.48 -7.74 -14.56
C GLY A 119 5.58 -8.94 -13.62
N ASP A 120 5.80 -10.12 -14.21
CA ASP A 120 5.87 -11.39 -13.47
C ASP A 120 6.91 -11.35 -12.35
N LYS A 121 8.08 -10.73 -12.59
CA LYS A 121 9.15 -10.57 -11.59
C LYS A 121 8.66 -9.83 -10.34
N GLN A 122 7.94 -8.72 -10.51
CA GLN A 122 7.41 -7.93 -9.41
C GLN A 122 6.30 -8.69 -8.67
N ILE A 123 5.46 -9.41 -9.41
CA ILE A 123 4.41 -10.26 -8.83
C ILE A 123 5.03 -11.36 -7.97
N ASP A 124 6.08 -12.01 -8.45
CA ASP A 124 6.81 -13.05 -7.71
C ASP A 124 7.46 -12.47 -6.44
N GLN A 125 8.09 -11.29 -6.53
CA GLN A 125 8.65 -10.60 -5.35
C GLN A 125 7.57 -10.30 -4.30
N ILE A 126 6.41 -9.78 -4.71
CA ILE A 126 5.28 -9.53 -3.80
C ILE A 126 4.85 -10.84 -3.12
N ALA A 127 4.68 -11.91 -3.92
CA ALA A 127 4.27 -13.20 -3.39
C ALA A 127 5.30 -13.78 -2.40
N ASP A 128 6.59 -13.66 -2.69
CA ASP A 128 7.66 -14.13 -1.80
C ASP A 128 7.74 -13.31 -0.51
N HIS A 129 7.55 -11.99 -0.58
CA HIS A 129 7.46 -11.14 0.61
C HIS A 129 6.24 -11.50 1.47
N MET A 130 5.07 -11.74 0.85
CA MET A 130 3.88 -12.19 1.56
C MET A 130 4.07 -13.53 2.24
N LYS A 131 4.70 -14.51 1.55
CA LYS A 131 5.04 -15.83 2.12
C LYS A 131 5.98 -15.68 3.32
N ALA A 132 7.04 -14.88 3.19
CA ALA A 132 8.00 -14.67 4.27
C ALA A 132 7.34 -14.08 5.53
N ILE A 133 6.44 -13.11 5.39
CA ILE A 133 5.67 -12.56 6.53
C ILE A 133 4.74 -13.63 7.12
N HIS A 134 4.06 -14.40 6.28
CA HIS A 134 3.21 -15.49 6.73
C HIS A 134 3.98 -16.55 7.51
N GLU A 135 5.16 -16.95 7.04
CA GLU A 135 6.03 -17.91 7.73
C GLU A 135 6.49 -17.41 9.09
N LEU A 136 6.87 -16.13 9.20
CA LEU A 136 7.22 -15.52 10.48
C LEU A 136 6.03 -15.55 11.44
N LYS A 137 4.83 -15.25 10.95
CA LYS A 137 3.61 -15.34 11.76
C LYS A 137 3.33 -16.77 12.23
N GLN A 138 3.46 -17.77 11.35
CA GLN A 138 3.24 -19.18 11.73
C GLN A 138 4.22 -19.68 12.81
N LYS A 139 5.42 -19.11 12.86
CA LYS A 139 6.45 -19.42 13.85
C LYS A 139 6.35 -18.59 15.13
N ASP A 140 5.38 -17.66 15.21
CA ASP A 140 5.27 -16.66 16.29
C ASP A 140 6.51 -15.74 16.39
N GLU A 141 7.15 -15.50 15.26
CA GLU A 141 8.36 -14.67 15.13
C GLU A 141 8.07 -13.29 14.49
N LEU A 142 6.83 -13.03 14.06
CA LEU A 142 6.45 -11.77 13.45
C LEU A 142 6.42 -10.66 14.50
N LYS A 143 7.44 -9.82 14.50
CA LYS A 143 7.56 -8.69 15.41
C LYS A 143 6.88 -7.45 14.84
N ILE A 144 6.64 -6.46 15.70
CA ILE A 144 6.19 -5.12 15.30
C ILE A 144 7.25 -4.48 14.39
N ASN A 145 6.80 -3.80 13.35
CA ASN A 145 7.65 -2.98 12.48
C ASN A 145 8.02 -1.67 13.19
N GLN A 146 9.01 -1.72 14.07
CA GLN A 146 9.42 -0.54 14.87
C GLN A 146 9.99 0.58 13.98
N GLU A 147 10.77 0.23 12.96
CA GLU A 147 11.33 1.22 12.03
C GLU A 147 10.23 1.92 11.21
N GLY A 148 9.15 1.20 10.89
CA GLY A 148 7.96 1.79 10.27
C GLY A 148 7.29 2.82 11.18
N ILE A 149 7.13 2.51 12.48
CA ILE A 149 6.57 3.44 13.47
C ILE A 149 7.44 4.71 13.55
N GLU A 150 8.76 4.56 13.65
CA GLU A 150 9.67 5.72 13.75
C GLU A 150 9.67 6.54 12.45
N THR A 151 9.51 5.89 11.31
CA THR A 151 9.34 6.58 10.02
C THR A 151 8.05 7.39 10.00
N ALA A 152 6.92 6.79 10.34
CA ALA A 152 5.63 7.48 10.33
C ALA A 152 5.60 8.70 11.26
N LYS A 153 6.27 8.63 12.42
CA LYS A 153 6.41 9.78 13.35
C LYS A 153 7.09 10.99 12.72
N LYS A 154 8.06 10.78 11.81
CA LYS A 154 8.76 11.89 11.13
C LYS A 154 7.83 12.68 10.21
N PHE A 155 6.84 12.01 9.62
CA PHE A 155 5.90 12.58 8.66
C PHE A 155 4.55 12.97 9.30
N SER A 156 4.56 13.36 10.57
CA SER A 156 3.36 13.87 11.24
C SER A 156 2.98 15.28 10.75
N TRP A 157 1.70 15.61 10.84
CA TRP A 157 1.21 16.95 10.50
C TRP A 157 1.88 18.05 11.32
N ASP A 158 2.21 17.78 12.60
CA ASP A 158 2.95 18.71 13.46
C ASP A 158 4.35 19.01 12.92
N ASN A 159 5.04 17.97 12.44
CA ASN A 159 6.36 18.15 11.84
C ASN A 159 6.27 18.88 10.49
N ALA A 160 5.32 18.53 9.65
CA ALA A 160 5.09 19.24 8.39
C ALA A 160 4.79 20.73 8.62
N ALA A 161 3.96 21.05 9.60
CA ALA A 161 3.67 22.45 9.96
C ALA A 161 4.93 23.20 10.46
N LYS A 162 5.77 22.55 11.27
CA LYS A 162 7.04 23.14 11.74
C LYS A 162 7.99 23.41 10.58
N GLU A 163 8.14 22.48 9.64
CA GLU A 163 9.00 22.66 8.47
C GLU A 163 8.53 23.86 7.60
N ILE A 164 7.22 24.00 7.40
CA ILE A 164 6.66 25.15 6.69
C ILE A 164 6.99 26.45 7.39
N VAL A 165 6.79 26.52 8.72
CA VAL A 165 7.09 27.74 9.50
C VAL A 165 8.58 28.06 9.49
N ASN A 166 9.44 27.07 9.56
CA ASN A 166 10.90 27.25 9.54
C ASN A 166 11.43 27.69 8.15
N ALA A 167 10.69 27.45 7.09
CA ALA A 167 11.04 27.83 5.73
C ALA A 167 10.61 29.27 5.35
N LEU A 168 9.81 29.94 6.19
CA LEU A 168 9.34 31.32 6.02
C LEU A 168 10.27 32.32 6.67
#